data_251b4dabb2309ce123ae3dd8514aa058
#
_entry.id   251b4dabb2309ce123ae3dd8514aa058
#
_cell.length_a   1.000
_cell.length_b   1.000
_cell.length_c   1.000
_cell.angle_alpha   90.00
_cell.angle_beta   90.00
_cell.angle_gamma   90.00
#
_symmetry.space_group_name_H-M   'P 1'
#
loop_
_entity.id
_entity.type
_entity.pdbx_description
1 polymer ?
#
loop_
_entity_poly.entity_id
_entity_poly.type
_entity_poly.pdbx_seq_one_letter_code
_entity_poly.pdbx_strand_id
1 'polypeptide(L)'
;GRYTLRVKVISNEDRRINLQERQMTIVIEKPLWQSPWAILLYITLLLCVAYLLLRFDLLRKKRKLSEDKIRFFINTAHDLRTPLTLIKAPLEEMELKEPLSERGRESIYTALRNVNALLRLTTNLITFERADNYNTNLTIAEYELNDYLKEMLQGFEDYASTQHIGLSYQSNFDYLSVWIDREKMESILKNLISNALKYTQKGGNVQVIATEKGKEWSVEISDTGIGIPQSEQKRLFKTHFRSSNAINNKITGSGIGLLLVWKLVKQHKGKITFHSKEGEGTSITVTFPIEARNFKKAIRTNS
;
A
#
# COMPACT_ATOMS: atom_id res chain seq x y z
N GLY A 1 7.94 36.12 49.12
CA GLY A 1 8.91 36.74 50.05
C GLY A 1 8.21 37.11 51.33
N ARG A 2 8.97 37.24 52.42
CA ARG A 2 8.50 37.73 53.72
C ARG A 2 8.95 39.19 53.84
N TYR A 3 8.04 40.09 54.00
CA TYR A 3 8.29 41.54 54.19
C TYR A 3 7.74 41.91 55.55
N THR A 4 8.48 42.73 56.35
CA THR A 4 8.05 43.19 57.67
C THR A 4 7.82 44.72 57.59
N LEU A 5 6.58 45.12 57.66
CA LEU A 5 6.22 46.53 57.75
C LEU A 5 6.29 46.92 59.25
N ARG A 6 7.15 47.89 59.58
CA ARG A 6 7.29 48.46 60.93
C ARG A 6 6.67 49.88 60.97
N VAL A 7 5.64 50.03 61.77
CA VAL A 7 5.00 51.33 61.93
C VAL A 7 5.36 51.82 63.31
N LYS A 8 6.02 52.99 63.36
CA LYS A 8 6.36 53.72 64.59
C LYS A 8 5.45 54.95 64.72
N VAL A 9 4.78 55.02 65.87
CA VAL A 9 4.01 56.27 66.21
C VAL A 9 4.94 57.14 66.94
N ILE A 10 5.15 58.38 66.40
CA ILE A 10 5.95 59.46 67.03
C ILE A 10 4.96 60.46 67.57
N SER A 11 4.85 60.57 68.91
CA SER A 11 4.07 61.68 69.53
C SER A 11 4.98 62.89 69.66
N ASN A 12 4.47 64.02 69.22
CA ASN A 12 5.25 65.29 69.14
C ASN A 12 5.18 66.12 70.44
N GLU A 13 4.49 65.69 71.53
CA GLU A 13 4.15 66.55 72.69
C GLU A 13 4.81 66.16 74.03
N ASP A 14 5.68 65.19 74.12
CA ASP A 14 6.51 65.02 75.34
C ASP A 14 7.72 64.16 75.06
N ARG A 15 8.91 64.59 75.53
CA ARG A 15 10.19 63.89 75.39
C ARG A 15 10.29 62.54 76.12
N ARG A 16 9.17 61.92 76.39
CA ARG A 16 9.14 60.52 76.83
C ARG A 16 8.62 59.64 75.68
N ILE A 17 9.57 59.07 74.94
CA ILE A 17 9.35 58.21 73.77
C ILE A 17 8.77 56.91 74.26
N ASN A 18 7.48 56.73 74.29
CA ASN A 18 6.82 55.46 74.38
C ASN A 18 6.70 54.94 72.91
N LEU A 19 7.76 54.33 72.40
CA LEU A 19 7.82 53.76 71.08
C LEU A 19 6.91 52.52 71.04
N GLN A 20 5.64 52.69 70.73
CA GLN A 20 4.84 51.54 70.34
C GLN A 20 5.18 51.21 68.89
N GLU A 21 6.02 50.19 68.69
CA GLU A 21 6.33 49.70 67.38
C GLU A 21 5.37 48.52 67.09
N ARG A 22 4.55 48.69 66.08
CA ARG A 22 3.76 47.58 65.56
C ARG A 22 4.41 47.02 64.31
N GLN A 23 4.61 45.70 64.30
CA GLN A 23 5.18 44.98 63.17
C GLN A 23 4.08 44.14 62.53
N MET A 24 3.96 44.25 61.20
CA MET A 24 3.08 43.41 60.39
C MET A 24 3.91 42.66 59.38
N THR A 25 3.85 41.35 59.42
CA THR A 25 4.53 40.50 58.43
C THR A 25 3.62 40.22 57.26
N ILE A 26 3.99 40.70 56.09
CA ILE A 26 3.32 40.40 54.82
C ILE A 26 4.05 39.26 54.19
N VAL A 27 3.38 38.12 53.99
CA VAL A 27 3.89 36.92 53.33
C VAL A 27 3.30 36.91 51.93
N ILE A 28 4.14 37.16 50.91
CA ILE A 28 3.75 37.03 49.51
C ILE A 28 4.19 35.63 49.09
N GLU A 29 3.23 34.72 48.92
CA GLU A 29 3.50 33.36 48.42
C GLU A 29 3.89 33.40 46.96
N LYS A 30 4.76 32.50 46.54
CA LYS A 30 5.12 32.36 45.13
C LYS A 30 3.92 31.81 44.36
N PRO A 31 3.65 32.37 43.17
CA PRO A 31 2.56 31.84 42.32
C PRO A 31 2.78 30.39 41.98
N LEU A 32 1.68 29.62 41.81
CA LEU A 32 1.69 28.18 41.62
C LEU A 32 2.57 27.71 40.43
N TRP A 33 2.66 28.54 39.39
CA TRP A 33 3.49 28.25 38.19
C TRP A 33 5.01 28.33 38.45
N GLN A 34 5.45 28.90 39.57
CA GLN A 34 6.85 28.92 40.00
C GLN A 34 7.17 27.82 41.03
N SER A 35 6.23 26.92 41.30
CA SER A 35 6.47 25.82 42.20
C SER A 35 7.46 24.82 41.58
N PRO A 36 8.26 24.09 42.36
CA PRO A 36 9.18 23.06 41.83
C PRO A 36 8.46 22.00 40.97
N TRP A 37 7.23 21.67 41.33
CA TRP A 37 6.39 20.74 40.58
C TRP A 37 5.96 21.27 39.20
N ALA A 38 5.63 22.56 39.10
CA ALA A 38 5.30 23.20 37.84
C ALA A 38 6.51 23.25 36.90
N ILE A 39 7.70 23.57 37.44
CA ILE A 39 8.95 23.54 36.67
C ILE A 39 9.24 22.14 36.16
N LEU A 40 9.10 21.11 36.97
CA LEU A 40 9.29 19.71 36.58
C LEU A 40 8.32 19.30 35.49
N LEU A 41 7.06 19.73 35.58
CA LEU A 41 6.03 19.50 34.55
C LEU A 41 6.40 20.15 33.22
N TYR A 42 6.90 21.41 33.25
CA TYR A 42 7.33 22.11 32.04
C TYR A 42 8.53 21.43 31.37
N ILE A 43 9.52 20.99 32.18
CA ILE A 43 10.67 20.25 31.65
C ILE A 43 10.23 18.93 31.02
N THR A 44 9.34 18.19 31.67
CA THR A 44 8.83 16.92 31.18
C THR A 44 8.06 17.10 29.86
N LEU A 45 7.21 18.15 29.79
CA LEU A 45 6.47 18.50 28.59
C LEU A 45 7.41 18.88 27.44
N LEU A 46 8.44 19.68 27.72
CA LEU A 46 9.44 20.08 26.73
C LEU A 46 10.21 18.89 26.18
N LEU A 47 10.63 17.96 27.05
CA LEU A 47 11.31 16.75 26.66
C LEU A 47 10.41 15.82 25.84
N CYS A 48 9.13 15.72 26.19
CA CYS A 48 8.14 14.95 25.43
C CYS A 48 7.95 15.53 24.02
N VAL A 49 7.80 16.85 23.90
CA VAL A 49 7.68 17.53 22.60
C VAL A 49 8.94 17.33 21.76
N ALA A 50 10.14 17.50 22.36
CA ALA A 50 11.41 17.28 21.66
C ALA A 50 11.53 15.83 21.16
N TYR A 51 11.19 14.85 21.99
CA TYR A 51 11.15 13.43 21.60
C TYR A 51 10.20 13.16 20.44
N LEU A 52 8.97 13.72 20.48
CA LEU A 52 7.99 13.57 19.41
C LEU A 52 8.48 14.18 18.09
N LEU A 53 9.10 15.38 18.15
CA LEU A 53 9.67 16.03 16.97
C LEU A 53 10.81 15.21 16.36
N LEU A 54 11.74 14.72 17.17
CA LEU A 54 12.84 13.85 16.71
C LEU A 54 12.31 12.57 16.08
N ARG A 55 11.34 11.92 16.71
CA ARG A 55 10.72 10.69 16.20
C ARG A 55 10.00 10.94 14.87
N PHE A 56 9.31 12.09 14.76
CA PHE A 56 8.61 12.49 13.54
C PHE A 56 9.60 12.76 12.38
N ASP A 57 10.73 13.43 12.67
CA ASP A 57 11.78 13.69 11.67
C ASP A 57 12.44 12.38 11.20
N LEU A 58 12.75 11.46 12.12
CA LEU A 58 13.28 10.14 11.79
C LEU A 58 12.32 9.32 10.91
N LEU A 59 11.02 9.37 11.20
CA LEU A 59 10.00 8.70 10.39
C LEU A 59 9.88 9.32 8.99
N ARG A 60 9.95 10.66 8.90
CA ARG A 60 9.97 11.39 7.62
C ARG A 60 11.20 11.02 6.78
N LYS A 61 12.39 11.00 7.37
CA LYS A 61 13.63 10.62 6.67
C LYS A 61 13.58 9.18 6.15
N LYS A 62 13.07 8.23 6.96
CA LYS A 62 12.88 6.84 6.53
C LYS A 62 11.90 6.74 5.35
N ARG A 63 10.78 7.47 5.39
CA ARG A 63 9.81 7.50 4.28
C ARG A 63 10.45 8.07 3.01
N LYS A 64 11.09 9.24 3.12
CA LYS A 64 11.75 9.89 1.98
C LYS A 64 12.80 9.00 1.33
N LEU A 65 13.65 8.34 2.13
CA LEU A 65 14.65 7.40 1.61
C LEU A 65 14.01 6.20 0.88
N SER A 66 12.88 5.71 1.37
CA SER A 66 12.12 4.64 0.69
C SER A 66 11.52 5.12 -0.63
N GLU A 67 10.96 6.33 -0.65
CA GLU A 67 10.40 6.95 -1.85
C GLU A 67 11.47 7.22 -2.91
N ASP A 68 12.62 7.76 -2.52
CA ASP A 68 13.74 8.03 -3.43
C ASP A 68 14.28 6.73 -4.05
N LYS A 69 14.38 5.65 -3.27
CA LYS A 69 14.76 4.32 -3.80
C LYS A 69 13.75 3.81 -4.82
N ILE A 70 12.45 3.95 -4.54
CA ILE A 70 11.40 3.53 -5.45
C ILE A 70 11.46 4.35 -6.74
N ARG A 71 11.58 5.67 -6.66
CA ARG A 71 11.76 6.55 -7.85
C ARG A 71 12.96 6.17 -8.70
N PHE A 72 14.10 5.88 -8.07
CA PHE A 72 15.29 5.42 -8.79
C PHE A 72 14.99 4.13 -9.57
N PHE A 73 14.37 3.13 -8.93
CA PHE A 73 14.02 1.87 -9.61
C PHE A 73 13.04 2.07 -10.76
N ILE A 74 12.11 3.00 -10.64
CA ILE A 74 11.10 3.30 -11.65
C ILE A 74 11.72 3.99 -12.86
N ASN A 75 12.56 5.00 -12.65
CA ASN A 75 13.29 5.66 -13.75
C ASN A 75 14.17 4.63 -14.48
N THR A 76 14.89 3.81 -13.72
CA THR A 76 15.68 2.71 -14.29
C THR A 76 14.80 1.70 -15.05
N ALA A 77 13.61 1.39 -14.56
CA ALA A 77 12.68 0.51 -15.25
C ALA A 77 12.16 1.09 -16.57
N HIS A 78 11.89 2.39 -16.63
CA HIS A 78 11.55 3.08 -17.87
C HIS A 78 12.67 2.98 -18.89
N ASP A 79 13.90 3.26 -18.46
CA ASP A 79 15.11 3.23 -19.31
C ASP A 79 15.47 1.81 -19.79
N LEU A 80 15.07 0.78 -19.02
CA LEU A 80 15.23 -0.63 -19.42
C LEU A 80 14.15 -1.12 -20.39
N ARG A 81 12.96 -0.52 -20.39
CA ARG A 81 11.86 -0.95 -21.28
C ARG A 81 12.24 -0.83 -22.75
N THR A 82 12.84 0.29 -23.15
CA THR A 82 13.20 0.57 -24.55
C THR A 82 14.17 -0.49 -25.12
N PRO A 83 15.34 -0.77 -24.51
CA PRO A 83 16.25 -1.80 -25.04
C PRO A 83 15.62 -3.20 -25.00
N LEU A 84 14.80 -3.52 -24.00
CA LEU A 84 14.11 -4.82 -23.94
C LEU A 84 13.11 -4.99 -25.10
N THR A 85 12.38 -3.94 -25.47
CA THR A 85 11.46 -3.96 -26.61
C THR A 85 12.24 -4.12 -27.92
N LEU A 86 13.40 -3.46 -28.05
CA LEU A 86 14.28 -3.60 -29.21
C LEU A 86 14.92 -4.99 -29.33
N ILE A 87 15.14 -5.69 -28.21
CA ILE A 87 15.61 -7.08 -28.21
C ILE A 87 14.46 -8.05 -28.54
N LYS A 88 13.25 -7.75 -28.09
CA LYS A 88 12.08 -8.62 -28.28
C LYS A 88 11.70 -8.75 -29.75
N ALA A 89 11.64 -7.64 -30.47
CA ALA A 89 11.19 -7.60 -31.87
C ALA A 89 11.99 -8.55 -32.80
N PRO A 90 13.35 -8.50 -32.84
CA PRO A 90 14.10 -9.42 -33.67
C PRO A 90 13.99 -10.89 -33.23
N LEU A 91 13.84 -11.17 -31.93
CA LEU A 91 13.62 -12.54 -31.45
C LEU A 91 12.27 -13.08 -31.91
N GLU A 92 11.21 -12.28 -31.89
CA GLU A 92 9.89 -12.67 -32.44
C GLU A 92 9.94 -12.85 -33.96
N GLU A 93 10.69 -12.02 -34.66
CA GLU A 93 10.89 -12.16 -36.10
C GLU A 93 11.64 -13.45 -36.44
N MET A 94 12.70 -13.79 -35.71
CA MET A 94 13.44 -15.05 -35.89
C MET A 94 12.56 -16.28 -35.59
N GLU A 95 11.72 -16.22 -34.55
CA GLU A 95 10.78 -17.32 -34.19
C GLU A 95 9.80 -17.61 -35.33
N LEU A 96 9.31 -16.54 -36.01
CA LEU A 96 8.26 -16.63 -37.02
C LEU A 96 8.80 -16.91 -38.45
N LYS A 97 9.97 -16.37 -38.79
CA LYS A 97 10.44 -16.33 -40.18
C LYS A 97 11.63 -17.23 -40.50
N GLU A 98 12.41 -17.63 -39.49
CA GLU A 98 13.63 -18.38 -39.71
C GLU A 98 13.43 -19.91 -39.54
N PRO A 99 14.01 -20.74 -40.41
CA PRO A 99 14.03 -22.19 -40.20
C PRO A 99 15.02 -22.56 -39.10
N LEU A 100 14.51 -22.61 -37.86
CA LEU A 100 15.32 -22.87 -36.68
C LEU A 100 15.47 -24.37 -36.42
N SER A 101 16.67 -24.81 -35.98
CA SER A 101 16.84 -26.10 -35.35
C SER A 101 16.04 -26.17 -34.03
N GLU A 102 15.72 -27.40 -33.56
CA GLU A 102 15.00 -27.56 -32.27
C GLU A 102 15.70 -26.84 -31.12
N ARG A 103 17.03 -26.95 -31.03
CA ARG A 103 17.83 -26.25 -30.04
C ARG A 103 17.78 -24.72 -30.21
N GLY A 104 17.75 -24.23 -31.45
CA GLY A 104 17.60 -22.79 -31.75
C GLY A 104 16.24 -22.27 -31.29
N ARG A 105 15.17 -23.02 -31.57
CA ARG A 105 13.80 -22.68 -31.16
C ARG A 105 13.67 -22.64 -29.64
N GLU A 106 14.21 -23.62 -28.92
CA GLU A 106 14.21 -23.65 -27.45
C GLU A 106 14.98 -22.47 -26.86
N SER A 107 16.10 -22.08 -27.48
CA SER A 107 16.91 -20.92 -27.06
C SER A 107 16.14 -19.60 -27.24
N ILE A 108 15.49 -19.40 -28.40
CA ILE A 108 14.69 -18.21 -28.68
C ILE A 108 13.46 -18.15 -27.75
N TYR A 109 12.76 -19.27 -27.56
CA TYR A 109 11.65 -19.35 -26.62
C TYR A 109 12.09 -18.94 -25.21
N THR A 110 13.23 -19.43 -24.75
CA THR A 110 13.79 -19.07 -23.44
C THR A 110 14.16 -17.60 -23.36
N ALA A 111 14.75 -17.02 -24.40
CA ALA A 111 15.09 -15.61 -24.47
C ALA A 111 13.83 -14.73 -24.44
N LEU A 112 12.84 -15.01 -25.26
CA LEU A 112 11.54 -14.30 -25.28
C LEU A 112 10.83 -14.37 -23.95
N ARG A 113 10.82 -15.54 -23.31
CA ARG A 113 10.23 -15.70 -21.96
C ARG A 113 10.90 -14.77 -20.95
N ASN A 114 12.23 -14.66 -20.97
CA ASN A 114 12.98 -13.80 -20.07
C ASN A 114 12.76 -12.31 -20.36
N VAL A 115 12.79 -11.90 -21.65
CA VAL A 115 12.51 -10.53 -22.06
C VAL A 115 11.10 -10.12 -21.66
N ASN A 116 10.10 -10.97 -21.90
CA ASN A 116 8.72 -10.71 -21.50
C ASN A 116 8.57 -10.64 -19.95
N ALA A 117 9.33 -11.41 -19.19
CA ALA A 117 9.36 -11.31 -17.74
C ALA A 117 9.93 -9.95 -17.27
N LEU A 118 11.04 -9.50 -17.87
CA LEU A 118 11.64 -8.20 -17.58
C LEU A 118 10.71 -7.04 -17.97
N LEU A 119 10.06 -7.09 -19.12
CA LEU A 119 9.07 -6.09 -19.55
C LEU A 119 7.88 -6.01 -18.58
N ARG A 120 7.39 -7.13 -18.06
CA ARG A 120 6.37 -7.13 -17.01
C ARG A 120 6.85 -6.48 -15.71
N LEU A 121 8.09 -6.73 -15.31
CA LEU A 121 8.67 -6.11 -14.12
C LEU A 121 8.78 -4.59 -14.27
N THR A 122 9.29 -4.11 -15.41
CA THR A 122 9.40 -2.67 -15.70
C THR A 122 8.02 -2.00 -15.76
N THR A 123 7.04 -2.66 -16.37
CA THR A 123 5.66 -2.16 -16.43
C THR A 123 5.03 -2.04 -15.05
N ASN A 124 5.19 -3.05 -14.19
CA ASN A 124 4.68 -3.02 -12.82
C ASN A 124 5.32 -1.89 -12.00
N LEU A 125 6.62 -1.63 -12.18
CA LEU A 125 7.33 -0.53 -11.51
C LEU A 125 6.79 0.84 -11.96
N ILE A 126 6.61 1.05 -13.26
CA ILE A 126 6.08 2.31 -13.81
C ILE A 126 4.63 2.54 -13.37
N THR A 127 3.79 1.49 -13.42
CA THR A 127 2.40 1.58 -12.97
C THR A 127 2.30 1.88 -11.48
N PHE A 128 3.24 1.33 -10.69
CA PHE A 128 3.33 1.61 -9.26
C PHE A 128 3.64 3.09 -8.98
N GLU A 129 4.55 3.74 -9.75
CA GLU A 129 4.82 5.17 -9.64
C GLU A 129 3.60 6.02 -9.99
N ARG A 130 2.98 5.72 -11.14
CA ARG A 130 1.78 6.44 -11.58
C ARG A 130 0.66 6.34 -10.56
N ALA A 131 0.55 5.21 -9.85
CA ALA A 131 -0.40 5.03 -8.77
C ALA A 131 -0.05 5.80 -7.48
N ASP A 132 1.18 6.24 -7.29
CA ASP A 132 1.61 7.06 -6.14
C ASP A 132 1.25 8.55 -6.31
N ASN A 133 1.19 9.02 -7.55
CA ASN A 133 0.70 10.36 -7.82
C ASN A 133 -0.82 10.39 -7.65
N TYR A 134 -1.29 10.80 -6.45
CA TYR A 134 -2.71 10.91 -6.07
C TYR A 134 -3.60 11.71 -7.07
N ASN A 135 -3.00 12.32 -8.09
CA ASN A 135 -3.65 13.11 -9.13
C ASN A 135 -3.85 12.38 -10.47
N THR A 136 -3.55 11.09 -10.58
CA THR A 136 -3.92 10.37 -11.81
C THR A 136 -5.43 10.14 -11.78
N ASN A 137 -6.14 10.91 -12.60
CA ASN A 137 -7.57 10.77 -12.80
C ASN A 137 -7.88 9.33 -13.24
N LEU A 138 -8.88 8.73 -12.60
CA LEU A 138 -9.43 7.46 -13.07
C LEU A 138 -10.25 7.73 -14.34
N THR A 139 -10.03 6.95 -15.37
CA THR A 139 -10.89 6.92 -16.57
C THR A 139 -12.02 5.92 -16.33
N ILE A 140 -13.07 6.40 -15.64
CA ILE A 140 -14.18 5.55 -15.20
C ILE A 140 -15.21 5.43 -16.32
N ALA A 141 -15.57 4.18 -16.65
CA ALA A 141 -16.67 3.84 -17.55
C ALA A 141 -17.50 2.70 -16.96
N GLU A 142 -18.70 2.54 -17.52
CA GLU A 142 -19.63 1.48 -17.11
C GLU A 142 -19.32 0.19 -17.85
N TYR A 143 -19.29 -0.93 -17.10
CA TYR A 143 -19.05 -2.27 -17.63
C TYR A 143 -19.99 -3.28 -16.99
N GLU A 144 -20.38 -4.28 -17.76
CA GLU A 144 -21.00 -5.48 -17.20
C GLU A 144 -19.93 -6.38 -16.59
N LEU A 145 -20.08 -6.69 -15.31
CA LEU A 145 -19.00 -7.32 -14.52
C LEU A 145 -18.78 -8.78 -14.90
N ASN A 146 -19.83 -9.56 -15.16
CA ASN A 146 -19.70 -10.98 -15.54
C ASN A 146 -18.97 -11.14 -16.86
N ASP A 147 -19.35 -10.37 -17.89
CA ASP A 147 -18.69 -10.43 -19.19
C ASP A 147 -17.23 -10.00 -19.10
N TYR A 148 -16.98 -8.94 -18.35
CA TYR A 148 -15.62 -8.44 -18.12
C TYR A 148 -14.72 -9.49 -17.43
N LEU A 149 -15.23 -10.17 -16.39
CA LEU A 149 -14.46 -11.19 -15.68
C LEU A 149 -14.26 -12.45 -16.51
N LYS A 150 -15.26 -12.90 -17.27
CA LYS A 150 -15.15 -14.04 -18.18
C LYS A 150 -14.13 -13.79 -19.28
N GLU A 151 -14.19 -12.63 -19.95
CA GLU A 151 -13.22 -12.21 -20.97
C GLU A 151 -11.78 -12.25 -20.41
N MET A 152 -11.61 -11.74 -19.20
CA MET A 152 -10.30 -11.74 -18.55
C MET A 152 -9.79 -13.16 -18.22
N LEU A 153 -10.66 -14.03 -17.72
CA LEU A 153 -10.28 -15.37 -17.29
C LEU A 153 -9.91 -16.28 -18.49
N GLN A 154 -10.55 -16.09 -19.65
CA GLN A 154 -10.17 -16.79 -20.89
C GLN A 154 -8.67 -16.66 -21.20
N GLY A 155 -8.06 -15.49 -20.93
CA GLY A 155 -6.63 -15.27 -21.11
C GLY A 155 -5.73 -16.10 -20.18
N PHE A 156 -6.29 -16.78 -19.17
CA PHE A 156 -5.55 -17.61 -18.22
C PHE A 156 -5.84 -19.13 -18.35
N GLU A 157 -6.88 -19.51 -19.12
CA GLU A 157 -7.31 -20.92 -19.24
C GLU A 157 -6.21 -21.80 -19.84
N ASP A 158 -5.56 -21.36 -20.91
CA ASP A 158 -4.46 -22.12 -21.54
C ASP A 158 -3.28 -22.29 -20.60
N TYR A 159 -2.93 -21.25 -19.86
CA TYR A 159 -1.87 -21.31 -18.88
C TYR A 159 -2.21 -22.26 -17.72
N ALA A 160 -3.41 -22.17 -17.17
CA ALA A 160 -3.89 -23.04 -16.10
C ALA A 160 -3.89 -24.51 -16.54
N SER A 161 -4.42 -24.79 -17.74
CA SER A 161 -4.42 -26.12 -18.35
C SER A 161 -3.01 -26.69 -18.52
N THR A 162 -2.08 -25.90 -19.07
CA THR A 162 -0.67 -26.30 -19.25
C THR A 162 0.02 -26.60 -17.92
N GLN A 163 -0.35 -25.92 -16.86
CA GLN A 163 0.17 -26.15 -15.51
C GLN A 163 -0.60 -27.25 -14.75
N HIS A 164 -1.65 -27.82 -15.32
CA HIS A 164 -2.56 -28.77 -14.68
C HIS A 164 -3.21 -28.20 -13.41
N ILE A 165 -3.67 -26.96 -13.46
CA ILE A 165 -4.35 -26.26 -12.37
C ILE A 165 -5.81 -26.05 -12.77
N GLY A 166 -6.75 -26.44 -11.89
CA GLY A 166 -8.17 -26.13 -12.08
C GLY A 166 -8.42 -24.62 -11.94
N LEU A 167 -9.05 -24.00 -12.94
CA LEU A 167 -9.50 -22.60 -12.88
C LEU A 167 -11.01 -22.58 -12.99
N SER A 168 -11.69 -21.94 -12.01
CA SER A 168 -13.15 -21.86 -11.99
C SER A 168 -13.62 -20.45 -11.67
N TYR A 169 -14.80 -20.11 -12.20
CA TYR A 169 -15.47 -18.84 -11.96
C TYR A 169 -16.90 -19.04 -11.48
N GLN A 170 -17.33 -18.26 -10.51
CA GLN A 170 -18.70 -18.24 -9.99
C GLN A 170 -19.13 -16.80 -9.68
N SER A 171 -20.42 -16.51 -9.84
CA SER A 171 -21.02 -15.25 -9.41
C SER A 171 -22.37 -15.51 -8.73
N ASN A 172 -22.78 -14.62 -7.81
CA ASN A 172 -24.10 -14.66 -7.19
C ASN A 172 -25.14 -13.75 -7.89
N PHE A 173 -24.80 -13.26 -9.09
CA PHE A 173 -25.64 -12.42 -9.94
C PHE A 173 -25.47 -12.84 -11.41
N ASP A 174 -26.53 -12.64 -12.20
CA ASP A 174 -26.51 -12.89 -13.66
C ASP A 174 -25.97 -11.66 -14.41
N TYR A 175 -26.35 -10.46 -13.97
CA TYR A 175 -25.96 -9.17 -14.54
C TYR A 175 -25.66 -8.16 -13.45
N LEU A 176 -24.52 -7.48 -13.55
CA LEU A 176 -24.17 -6.39 -12.65
C LEU A 176 -23.38 -5.31 -13.37
N SER A 177 -23.98 -4.11 -13.49
CA SER A 177 -23.30 -2.93 -14.02
C SER A 177 -22.44 -2.26 -12.95
N VAL A 178 -21.15 -2.06 -13.25
CA VAL A 178 -20.16 -1.46 -12.36
C VAL A 178 -19.39 -0.34 -13.07
N TRP A 179 -18.94 0.64 -12.28
CA TRP A 179 -18.16 1.78 -12.76
C TRP A 179 -16.68 1.59 -12.40
N ILE A 180 -15.85 1.31 -13.38
CA ILE A 180 -14.44 0.99 -13.19
C ILE A 180 -13.54 1.69 -14.23
N ASP A 181 -12.27 1.87 -13.88
CA ASP A 181 -11.19 2.13 -14.84
C ASP A 181 -10.68 0.77 -15.35
N ARG A 182 -11.00 0.43 -16.60
CA ARG A 182 -10.74 -0.88 -17.20
C ARG A 182 -9.26 -1.27 -17.09
N GLU A 183 -8.34 -0.39 -17.46
CA GLU A 183 -6.90 -0.69 -17.48
C GLU A 183 -6.35 -0.98 -16.06
N LYS A 184 -6.78 -0.17 -15.10
CA LYS A 184 -6.33 -0.34 -13.72
C LYS A 184 -6.99 -1.56 -13.07
N MET A 185 -8.26 -1.82 -13.35
CA MET A 185 -8.95 -3.03 -12.89
C MET A 185 -8.32 -4.29 -13.48
N GLU A 186 -8.00 -4.27 -14.77
CA GLU A 186 -7.26 -5.35 -15.43
C GLU A 186 -5.90 -5.60 -14.76
N SER A 187 -5.17 -4.53 -14.41
CA SER A 187 -3.91 -4.66 -13.67
C SER A 187 -4.10 -5.29 -12.28
N ILE A 188 -5.17 -4.94 -11.55
CA ILE A 188 -5.50 -5.56 -10.26
C ILE A 188 -5.73 -7.06 -10.44
N LEU A 189 -6.66 -7.43 -11.31
CA LEU A 189 -7.10 -8.82 -11.47
C LEU A 189 -6.00 -9.70 -12.07
N LYS A 190 -5.26 -9.22 -13.09
CA LYS A 190 -4.11 -9.93 -13.66
C LYS A 190 -3.03 -10.22 -12.62
N ASN A 191 -2.74 -9.28 -11.73
CA ASN A 191 -1.79 -9.52 -10.65
C ASN A 191 -2.29 -10.58 -9.65
N LEU A 192 -3.56 -10.53 -9.27
CA LEU A 192 -4.13 -11.48 -8.32
C LEU A 192 -4.24 -12.89 -8.91
N ILE A 193 -4.82 -13.03 -10.11
CA ILE A 193 -5.00 -14.33 -10.79
C ILE A 193 -3.64 -14.95 -11.13
N SER A 194 -2.71 -14.17 -11.69
CA SER A 194 -1.37 -14.70 -12.00
C SER A 194 -0.60 -15.12 -10.76
N ASN A 195 -0.79 -14.45 -9.61
CA ASN A 195 -0.22 -14.88 -8.35
C ASN A 195 -0.85 -16.19 -7.88
N ALA A 196 -2.17 -16.31 -7.88
CA ALA A 196 -2.88 -17.54 -7.51
C ALA A 196 -2.38 -18.74 -8.33
N LEU A 197 -2.37 -18.63 -9.66
CA LEU A 197 -1.89 -19.68 -10.56
C LEU A 197 -0.41 -20.02 -10.33
N LYS A 198 0.43 -19.02 -10.08
CA LYS A 198 1.87 -19.17 -9.90
C LYS A 198 2.25 -19.87 -8.59
N TYR A 199 1.48 -19.63 -7.51
CA TYR A 199 1.75 -20.20 -6.20
C TYR A 199 1.00 -21.51 -5.94
N THR A 200 0.10 -21.90 -6.85
CA THR A 200 -0.59 -23.19 -6.84
C THR A 200 0.29 -24.28 -7.48
N GLN A 201 0.34 -25.43 -6.85
CA GLN A 201 1.04 -26.59 -7.39
C GLN A 201 0.19 -27.34 -8.41
N LYS A 202 0.81 -28.19 -9.23
CA LYS A 202 0.10 -29.08 -10.16
C LYS A 202 -0.97 -29.90 -9.44
N GLY A 203 -2.17 -29.98 -10.03
CA GLY A 203 -3.32 -30.65 -9.44
C GLY A 203 -4.11 -29.79 -8.44
N GLY A 204 -3.63 -28.57 -8.14
CA GLY A 204 -4.37 -27.63 -7.30
C GLY A 204 -5.44 -26.87 -8.07
N ASN A 205 -6.14 -25.99 -7.34
CA ASN A 205 -7.28 -25.23 -7.87
C ASN A 205 -7.14 -23.73 -7.58
N VAL A 206 -7.59 -22.92 -8.53
CA VAL A 206 -7.81 -21.48 -8.38
C VAL A 206 -9.27 -21.19 -8.64
N GLN A 207 -9.92 -20.52 -7.71
CA GLN A 207 -11.32 -20.14 -7.81
C GLN A 207 -11.45 -18.62 -7.79
N VAL A 208 -12.26 -18.08 -8.70
CA VAL A 208 -12.63 -16.66 -8.74
C VAL A 208 -14.12 -16.55 -8.46
N ILE A 209 -14.48 -15.82 -7.42
CA ILE A 209 -15.88 -15.64 -6.99
C ILE A 209 -16.21 -14.16 -7.04
N ALA A 210 -17.19 -13.78 -7.85
CA ALA A 210 -17.74 -12.44 -7.87
C ALA A 210 -19.02 -12.39 -7.03
N THR A 211 -19.14 -11.39 -6.14
CA THR A 211 -20.28 -11.27 -5.23
C THR A 211 -20.80 -9.84 -5.22
N GLU A 212 -22.12 -9.69 -5.39
CA GLU A 212 -22.84 -8.45 -5.13
C GLU A 212 -23.42 -8.51 -3.71
N LYS A 213 -23.18 -7.47 -2.91
CA LYS A 213 -23.72 -7.32 -1.57
C LYS A 213 -24.13 -5.88 -1.29
N GLY A 214 -25.39 -5.57 -1.49
CA GLY A 214 -25.97 -4.26 -1.25
C GLY A 214 -25.40 -3.17 -2.15
N LYS A 215 -24.55 -2.29 -1.65
CA LYS A 215 -23.94 -1.19 -2.44
C LYS A 215 -22.50 -1.46 -2.83
N GLU A 216 -21.99 -2.62 -2.54
CA GLU A 216 -20.61 -3.04 -2.84
C GLU A 216 -20.64 -4.32 -3.68
N TRP A 217 -19.65 -4.47 -4.53
CA TRP A 217 -19.32 -5.71 -5.20
C TRP A 217 -17.89 -6.13 -4.87
N SER A 218 -17.62 -7.40 -4.92
CA SER A 218 -16.31 -7.94 -4.59
C SER A 218 -15.91 -9.06 -5.55
N VAL A 219 -14.59 -9.21 -5.73
CA VAL A 219 -13.99 -10.38 -6.38
C VAL A 219 -13.03 -11.01 -5.39
N GLU A 220 -13.26 -12.25 -5.09
CA GLU A 220 -12.40 -13.12 -4.30
C GLU A 220 -11.64 -14.05 -5.23
N ILE A 221 -10.32 -14.09 -5.10
CA ILE A 221 -9.44 -15.04 -5.77
C ILE A 221 -8.82 -15.92 -4.70
N SER A 222 -9.17 -17.20 -4.74
CA SER A 222 -8.73 -18.23 -3.79
C SER A 222 -7.89 -19.29 -4.50
N ASP A 223 -6.78 -19.68 -3.90
CA ASP A 223 -5.88 -20.73 -4.38
C ASP A 223 -5.61 -21.80 -3.32
N THR A 224 -5.30 -23.02 -3.76
CA THR A 224 -4.86 -24.13 -2.90
C THR A 224 -3.34 -24.29 -2.93
N GLY A 225 -2.63 -23.15 -2.99
CA GLY A 225 -1.18 -23.12 -3.14
C GLY A 225 -0.41 -23.22 -1.81
N ILE A 226 0.84 -22.76 -1.86
CA ILE A 226 1.77 -22.84 -0.72
C ILE A 226 1.38 -21.98 0.50
N GLY A 227 0.42 -21.08 0.36
CA GLY A 227 0.04 -20.13 1.41
C GLY A 227 1.17 -19.20 1.84
N ILE A 228 0.94 -18.45 2.92
CA ILE A 228 1.87 -17.44 3.45
C ILE A 228 2.07 -17.68 4.95
N PRO A 229 3.33 -17.79 5.42
CA PRO A 229 3.63 -17.94 6.83
C PRO A 229 3.02 -16.82 7.69
N GLN A 230 2.41 -17.15 8.81
CA GLN A 230 1.68 -16.19 9.66
C GLN A 230 2.54 -15.01 10.13
N SER A 231 3.81 -15.27 10.44
CA SER A 231 4.78 -14.25 10.86
C SER A 231 5.03 -13.17 9.80
N GLU A 232 4.82 -13.51 8.52
CA GLU A 232 5.12 -12.67 7.37
C GLU A 232 3.90 -11.90 6.84
N GLN A 233 2.68 -12.33 7.17
CA GLN A 233 1.42 -11.77 6.67
C GLN A 233 1.25 -10.27 6.96
N LYS A 234 1.80 -9.75 8.08
CA LYS A 234 1.73 -8.33 8.44
C LYS A 234 2.49 -7.41 7.47
N ARG A 235 3.35 -7.97 6.63
CA ARG A 235 4.16 -7.24 5.64
C ARG A 235 3.49 -7.16 4.27
N LEU A 236 2.48 -8.00 4.00
CA LEU A 236 1.69 -7.93 2.78
C LEU A 236 1.14 -6.51 2.57
N PHE A 237 1.13 -6.04 1.34
CA PHE A 237 0.64 -4.73 0.92
C PHE A 237 1.38 -3.50 1.49
N LYS A 238 2.37 -3.65 2.38
CA LYS A 238 3.05 -2.51 3.03
C LYS A 238 4.41 -2.18 2.43
N THR A 239 5.09 -3.17 1.92
CA THR A 239 6.46 -3.04 1.39
C THR A 239 6.64 -4.01 0.23
N HIS A 240 7.73 -3.82 -0.52
CA HIS A 240 8.24 -4.86 -1.41
C HIS A 240 8.43 -6.16 -0.61
N PHE A 241 7.63 -7.18 -0.91
CA PHE A 241 7.59 -8.38 -0.10
C PHE A 241 7.53 -9.66 -0.95
N ARG A 242 8.34 -10.64 -0.55
CA ARG A 242 8.25 -12.03 -1.01
C ARG A 242 8.35 -12.93 0.21
N SER A 243 7.45 -13.88 0.33
CA SER A 243 7.47 -14.83 1.43
C SER A 243 8.67 -15.79 1.35
N SER A 244 9.16 -16.21 2.50
CA SER A 244 10.31 -17.11 2.60
C SER A 244 10.05 -18.46 1.92
N ASN A 245 8.84 -19.02 2.07
CA ASN A 245 8.45 -20.26 1.40
C ASN A 245 8.41 -20.12 -0.13
N ALA A 246 8.01 -18.96 -0.68
CA ALA A 246 8.08 -18.72 -2.13
C ALA A 246 9.52 -18.61 -2.65
N ILE A 247 10.44 -18.05 -1.85
CA ILE A 247 11.87 -18.01 -2.18
C ILE A 247 12.47 -19.42 -2.17
N ASN A 248 12.18 -20.19 -1.13
CA ASN A 248 12.67 -21.56 -0.96
C ASN A 248 12.19 -22.47 -2.10
N ASN A 249 10.95 -22.30 -2.56
CA ASN A 249 10.41 -23.04 -3.72
C ASN A 249 10.85 -22.45 -5.08
N LYS A 250 11.80 -21.52 -5.11
CA LYS A 250 12.34 -20.86 -6.32
C LYS A 250 11.27 -20.25 -7.23
N ILE A 251 10.13 -19.86 -6.65
CA ILE A 251 9.04 -19.21 -7.39
C ILE A 251 9.47 -17.78 -7.73
N THR A 252 9.62 -17.43 -9.00
CA THR A 252 10.09 -16.10 -9.44
C THR A 252 9.05 -15.01 -9.22
N GLY A 253 9.44 -13.80 -8.85
CA GLY A 253 8.52 -12.66 -8.71
C GLY A 253 9.18 -11.40 -8.17
N SER A 254 8.64 -10.23 -8.53
CA SER A 254 9.17 -8.93 -8.12
C SER A 254 8.81 -8.51 -6.69
N GLY A 255 7.76 -9.10 -6.10
CA GLY A 255 7.24 -8.66 -4.80
C GLY A 255 6.53 -7.30 -4.80
N ILE A 256 6.30 -6.68 -5.96
CA ILE A 256 5.66 -5.37 -6.13
C ILE A 256 4.19 -5.52 -6.48
N GLY A 257 3.78 -6.64 -7.08
CA GLY A 257 2.43 -6.84 -7.61
C GLY A 257 1.32 -6.58 -6.58
N LEU A 258 1.42 -7.14 -5.37
CA LEU A 258 0.40 -6.93 -4.32
C LEU A 258 0.40 -5.49 -3.79
N LEU A 259 1.53 -4.82 -3.74
CA LEU A 259 1.60 -3.42 -3.36
C LEU A 259 0.93 -2.51 -4.42
N LEU A 260 1.11 -2.84 -5.71
CA LEU A 260 0.41 -2.18 -6.81
C LEU A 260 -1.11 -2.41 -6.70
N VAL A 261 -1.53 -3.65 -6.48
CA VAL A 261 -2.95 -4.00 -6.26
C VAL A 261 -3.54 -3.14 -5.14
N TRP A 262 -2.88 -3.06 -3.99
CA TRP A 262 -3.35 -2.26 -2.86
C TRP A 262 -3.55 -0.79 -3.24
N LYS A 263 -2.59 -0.19 -3.99
CA LYS A 263 -2.69 1.19 -4.43
C LYS A 263 -3.86 1.41 -5.40
N LEU A 264 -3.99 0.55 -6.41
CA LEU A 264 -5.06 0.67 -7.41
C LEU A 264 -6.44 0.45 -6.79
N VAL A 265 -6.59 -0.50 -5.86
CA VAL A 265 -7.82 -0.71 -5.09
C VAL A 265 -8.17 0.55 -4.29
N LYS A 266 -7.18 1.18 -3.63
CA LYS A 266 -7.41 2.44 -2.89
C LYS A 266 -7.80 3.61 -3.80
N GLN A 267 -7.24 3.72 -5.00
CA GLN A 267 -7.66 4.71 -6.00
C GLN A 267 -9.14 4.54 -6.37
N HIS A 268 -9.61 3.30 -6.53
CA HIS A 268 -11.01 2.96 -6.77
C HIS A 268 -11.90 3.05 -5.51
N LYS A 269 -11.38 3.63 -4.40
CA LYS A 269 -12.08 3.71 -3.11
C LYS A 269 -12.49 2.33 -2.55
N GLY A 270 -11.84 1.29 -3.02
CA GLY A 270 -12.08 -0.08 -2.60
C GLY A 270 -11.35 -0.47 -1.32
N LYS A 271 -11.62 -1.68 -0.89
CA LYS A 271 -11.00 -2.36 0.24
C LYS A 271 -10.36 -3.65 -0.25
N ILE A 272 -9.29 -4.08 0.39
CA ILE A 272 -8.64 -5.37 0.16
C ILE A 272 -8.52 -6.11 1.49
N THR A 273 -8.91 -7.36 1.49
CA THR A 273 -8.75 -8.29 2.61
C THR A 273 -8.10 -9.57 2.11
N PHE A 274 -7.49 -10.33 2.99
CA PHE A 274 -6.90 -11.61 2.65
C PHE A 274 -6.99 -12.57 3.82
N HIS A 275 -7.02 -13.86 3.48
CA HIS A 275 -6.86 -14.97 4.40
C HIS A 275 -5.84 -15.94 3.80
N SER A 276 -4.88 -16.39 4.59
CA SER A 276 -3.87 -17.34 4.12
C SER A 276 -3.40 -18.23 5.26
N LYS A 277 -3.15 -19.49 4.92
CA LYS A 277 -2.53 -20.45 5.81
C LYS A 277 -1.46 -21.23 5.06
N GLU A 278 -0.28 -21.31 5.63
CA GLU A 278 0.85 -22.01 5.01
C GLU A 278 0.50 -23.48 4.74
N GLY A 279 0.73 -23.91 3.50
CA GLY A 279 0.40 -25.24 3.02
C GLY A 279 -1.06 -25.48 2.63
N GLU A 280 -1.99 -24.53 2.88
CA GLU A 280 -3.41 -24.67 2.53
C GLU A 280 -3.88 -23.72 1.42
N GLY A 281 -3.14 -22.60 1.20
CA GLY A 281 -3.43 -21.63 0.16
C GLY A 281 -3.68 -20.23 0.63
N THR A 282 -4.16 -19.39 -0.29
CA THR A 282 -4.44 -17.96 -0.03
C THR A 282 -5.75 -17.56 -0.69
N SER A 283 -6.57 -16.77 0.00
CA SER A 283 -7.72 -16.08 -0.54
C SER A 283 -7.52 -14.58 -0.40
N ILE A 284 -7.67 -13.82 -1.50
CA ILE A 284 -7.61 -12.37 -1.52
C ILE A 284 -8.91 -11.83 -2.07
N THR A 285 -9.57 -10.96 -1.31
CA THR A 285 -10.83 -10.32 -1.70
C THR A 285 -10.61 -8.83 -1.92
N VAL A 286 -11.01 -8.33 -3.08
CA VAL A 286 -11.08 -6.90 -3.38
C VAL A 286 -12.54 -6.48 -3.47
N THR A 287 -12.91 -5.40 -2.79
CA THR A 287 -14.28 -4.91 -2.68
C THR A 287 -14.36 -3.47 -3.17
N PHE A 288 -15.37 -3.15 -3.96
CA PHE A 288 -15.57 -1.84 -4.58
C PHE A 288 -17.01 -1.36 -4.43
N PRO A 289 -17.27 -0.04 -4.44
CA PRO A 289 -18.62 0.50 -4.48
C PRO A 289 -19.23 0.35 -5.89
N ILE A 290 -20.54 0.06 -5.97
CA ILE A 290 -21.29 -0.05 -7.23
C ILE A 290 -21.57 1.33 -7.84
N GLU A 291 -21.88 2.35 -7.00
CA GLU A 291 -22.40 3.63 -7.48
C GLU A 291 -21.35 4.56 -8.11
N ALA A 292 -21.64 5.09 -9.29
CA ALA A 292 -20.88 6.16 -9.97
C ALA A 292 -20.72 7.43 -9.14
N ARG A 293 -21.61 7.72 -8.18
CA ARG A 293 -21.55 8.89 -7.29
C ARG A 293 -20.23 9.00 -6.54
N ASN A 294 -19.57 7.87 -6.28
CA ASN A 294 -18.28 7.83 -5.63
C ASN A 294 -17.13 8.38 -6.49
N PHE A 295 -17.35 8.55 -7.81
CA PHE A 295 -16.37 9.00 -8.80
C PHE A 295 -16.72 10.34 -9.47
N LYS A 296 -17.65 11.14 -8.93
CA LYS A 296 -18.16 12.40 -9.53
C LYS A 296 -17.07 13.38 -10.01
N LYS A 297 -15.87 13.36 -9.43
CA LYS A 297 -14.74 14.18 -9.89
C LYS A 297 -14.06 13.65 -11.17
N ALA A 298 -14.12 12.35 -11.42
CA ALA A 298 -13.46 11.70 -12.56
C ALA A 298 -14.30 11.74 -13.84
N ILE A 299 -15.64 11.78 -13.71
CA ILE A 299 -16.58 11.76 -14.84
C ILE A 299 -16.65 13.13 -15.56
N ARG A 300 -16.36 14.24 -14.86
CA ARG A 300 -16.46 15.62 -15.42
C ARG A 300 -15.35 16.02 -16.41
N THR A 301 -14.35 15.20 -16.63
CA THR A 301 -13.22 15.52 -17.52
C THR A 301 -13.32 14.92 -18.92
N ASN A 302 -14.37 14.15 -19.23
CA ASN A 302 -14.57 13.50 -20.53
C ASN A 302 -15.85 13.97 -21.28
N SER A 303 -16.40 15.13 -20.90
CA SER A 303 -17.51 15.77 -21.63
C SER A 303 -17.05 17.09 -22.25
#